data_e4bfaca103ee2a65e8aa6ad7f617dc9c
#
_entry.id   e4bfaca103ee2a65e8aa6ad7f617dc9c
#
_cell.length_a   1.000
_cell.length_b   1.000
_cell.length_c   1.000
_cell.angle_alpha   90.00
_cell.angle_beta   90.00
_cell.angle_gamma   90.00
#
_symmetry.space_group_name_H-M   'P 1'
#
loop_
_entity.id
_entity.type
_entity.pdbx_description
1 polymer ?
#
loop_
_entity_poly.entity_id
_entity_poly.type
_entity_poly.pdbx_seq_one_letter_code
_entity_poly.pdbx_strand_id
1 'polypeptide(L)'
;MWHAGAARQPSPAAARFPAGTRALVKLLHLSRRLRGLHRYDDFVIERVYGTPIVVTPSVFNPKRLRTGEFFASRLDRALIAPDAEVLDMGTGSGVCAVFAAKCARSVIAVDINPAAVRCAGINALLNRVEDRMVVRHGDLFQPVAGQRFDLILFNPPFLSGEPRNERERAWRSNGVAERFADCLDRHLKRNGAALLLLSTYGDAATFLGPLRRRGHRISVFAEGRYVGERLTVYRIAPLDPQGVS
;
A
#
# COMPACT_ATOMS: atom_id res chain seq x y z
N MET A 1 -8.78 12.04 -22.30
CA MET A 1 -9.82 11.02 -22.59
C MET A 1 -9.32 9.67 -22.10
N TRP A 2 -9.94 9.13 -21.08
CA TRP A 2 -9.56 7.85 -20.50
C TRP A 2 -10.33 6.74 -21.20
N HIS A 3 -9.65 5.83 -21.89
CA HIS A 3 -10.30 4.66 -22.45
C HIS A 3 -10.73 3.72 -21.32
N ALA A 4 -12.03 3.58 -21.15
CA ALA A 4 -12.65 2.66 -20.22
C ALA A 4 -12.49 1.23 -20.75
N GLY A 5 -11.44 0.55 -20.30
CA GLY A 5 -11.41 -0.90 -20.35
C GLY A 5 -12.49 -1.43 -19.41
N ALA A 6 -13.39 -2.26 -19.92
CA ALA A 6 -14.53 -2.80 -19.21
C ALA A 6 -14.11 -3.42 -17.85
N ALA A 7 -14.44 -2.76 -16.75
CA ALA A 7 -14.18 -3.23 -15.41
C ALA A 7 -15.05 -4.46 -15.13
N ARG A 8 -14.44 -5.64 -15.04
CA ARG A 8 -15.13 -6.84 -14.54
C ARG A 8 -15.47 -6.64 -13.07
N GLN A 9 -16.73 -6.71 -12.74
CA GLN A 9 -17.18 -6.74 -11.35
C GLN A 9 -16.56 -7.95 -10.63
N PRO A 10 -16.08 -7.80 -9.39
CA PRO A 10 -15.51 -8.91 -8.65
C PRO A 10 -16.60 -9.94 -8.33
N SER A 11 -16.43 -11.16 -8.82
CA SER A 11 -17.24 -12.31 -8.41
C SER A 11 -17.06 -12.57 -6.91
N PRO A 12 -18.13 -12.82 -6.12
CA PRO A 12 -18.06 -12.98 -4.67
C PRO A 12 -17.47 -14.34 -4.21
N ALA A 13 -16.96 -15.16 -5.10
CA ALA A 13 -16.36 -16.44 -4.73
C ALA A 13 -14.89 -16.25 -4.27
N ALA A 14 -14.70 -15.99 -2.97
CA ALA A 14 -13.41 -16.21 -2.33
C ALA A 14 -13.05 -17.69 -2.52
N ALA A 15 -12.08 -17.98 -3.38
CA ALA A 15 -11.57 -19.34 -3.57
C ALA A 15 -11.03 -19.87 -2.23
N ARG A 16 -11.80 -20.76 -1.59
CA ARG A 16 -11.39 -21.45 -0.37
C ARG A 16 -10.35 -22.48 -0.77
N PHE A 17 -9.10 -22.26 -0.44
CA PHE A 17 -8.07 -23.27 -0.56
C PHE A 17 -8.37 -24.47 0.36
N PRO A 18 -8.08 -25.72 -0.07
CA PRO A 18 -8.20 -26.90 0.77
C PRO A 18 -7.47 -26.75 2.09
N ALA A 19 -7.98 -27.34 3.17
CA ALA A 19 -7.42 -27.22 4.53
C ALA A 19 -5.92 -27.57 4.61
N GLY A 20 -5.47 -28.56 3.85
CA GLY A 20 -4.05 -28.95 3.76
C GLY A 20 -3.15 -27.86 3.15
N THR A 21 -3.66 -27.12 2.15
CA THR A 21 -2.91 -26.00 1.55
C THR A 21 -2.75 -24.85 2.53
N ARG A 22 -3.76 -24.60 3.38
CA ARG A 22 -3.67 -23.57 4.45
C ARG A 22 -2.63 -23.93 5.50
N ALA A 23 -2.52 -25.21 5.88
CA ALA A 23 -1.52 -25.68 6.84
C ALA A 23 -0.11 -25.55 6.26
N LEU A 24 0.10 -25.98 5.01
CA LEU A 24 1.39 -25.85 4.31
C LEU A 24 1.80 -24.38 4.14
N VAL A 25 0.86 -23.51 3.80
CA VAL A 25 1.10 -22.07 3.68
C VAL A 25 1.48 -21.47 5.04
N LYS A 26 0.79 -21.84 6.13
CA LYS A 26 1.15 -21.42 7.48
C LYS A 26 2.56 -21.91 7.88
N LEU A 27 2.90 -23.15 7.54
CA LEU A 27 4.22 -23.72 7.82
C LEU A 27 5.33 -23.01 7.00
N LEU A 28 5.10 -22.73 5.72
CA LEU A 28 6.01 -21.96 4.87
C LEU A 28 6.17 -20.51 5.37
N HIS A 29 5.10 -19.90 5.88
CA HIS A 29 5.17 -18.60 6.56
C HIS A 29 5.96 -18.65 7.84
N LEU A 30 5.72 -19.64 8.69
CA LEU A 30 6.46 -19.82 9.93
C LEU A 30 7.95 -20.03 9.62
N SER A 31 8.28 -20.86 8.63
CA SER A 31 9.67 -21.11 8.22
C SER A 31 10.35 -19.88 7.59
N ARG A 32 9.59 -19.05 6.83
CA ARG A 32 10.06 -17.76 6.31
C ARG A 32 10.21 -16.74 7.44
N ARG A 33 9.28 -16.72 8.41
CA ARG A 33 9.34 -15.87 9.59
C ARG A 33 10.56 -16.22 10.46
N LEU A 34 10.82 -17.51 10.70
CA LEU A 34 11.99 -17.97 11.44
C LEU A 34 13.32 -17.67 10.72
N ARG A 35 13.37 -17.83 9.41
CA ARG A 35 14.55 -17.44 8.59
C ARG A 35 14.69 -15.92 8.39
N GLY A 36 13.61 -15.18 8.52
CA GLY A 36 13.58 -13.71 8.36
C GLY A 36 13.96 -12.94 9.62
N LEU A 37 13.80 -13.54 10.80
CA LEU A 37 14.06 -12.87 12.10
C LEU A 37 15.48 -12.32 12.24
N HIS A 38 16.48 -13.01 11.68
CA HIS A 38 17.88 -12.56 11.73
C HIS A 38 18.27 -11.46 10.73
N ARG A 39 17.41 -11.08 9.77
CA ARG A 39 17.74 -10.14 8.69
C ARG A 39 16.97 -8.82 8.73
N TYR A 40 16.12 -8.60 9.74
CA TYR A 40 15.45 -7.30 9.95
C TYR A 40 16.32 -6.27 10.67
N ASP A 41 17.48 -6.69 11.18
CA ASP A 41 18.40 -5.84 11.92
C ASP A 41 19.57 -5.34 11.06
N ASP A 42 19.64 -5.75 9.79
CA ASP A 42 20.71 -5.37 8.87
C ASP A 42 20.27 -4.30 7.88
N PHE A 43 21.23 -3.46 7.49
CA PHE A 43 21.10 -2.63 6.30
C PHE A 43 21.19 -3.50 5.06
N VAL A 44 20.18 -3.41 4.19
CA VAL A 44 20.15 -4.15 2.93
C VAL A 44 19.85 -3.19 1.79
N ILE A 45 20.54 -3.36 0.67
CA ILE A 45 20.21 -2.67 -0.58
C ILE A 45 19.51 -3.68 -1.49
N GLU A 46 18.23 -3.45 -1.73
CA GLU A 46 17.45 -4.20 -2.69
C GLU A 46 17.38 -3.47 -4.04
N ARG A 47 17.23 -4.23 -5.12
CA ARG A 47 16.93 -3.65 -6.44
C ARG A 47 15.49 -4.01 -6.83
N VAL A 48 14.64 -3.00 -6.87
CA VAL A 48 13.24 -3.12 -7.29
C VAL A 48 13.15 -2.56 -8.71
N TYR A 49 12.95 -3.42 -9.70
CA TYR A 49 12.96 -3.04 -11.14
C TYR A 49 14.15 -2.14 -11.50
N GLY A 50 15.35 -2.54 -11.08
CA GLY A 50 16.59 -1.79 -11.31
C GLY A 50 16.82 -0.60 -10.37
N THR A 51 15.79 -0.10 -9.67
CA THR A 51 15.87 1.01 -8.72
C THR A 51 16.47 0.54 -7.40
N PRO A 52 17.58 1.13 -6.91
CA PRO A 52 18.16 0.76 -5.63
C PRO A 52 17.28 1.30 -4.48
N ILE A 53 16.96 0.42 -3.54
CA ILE A 53 16.18 0.73 -2.35
C ILE A 53 16.95 0.23 -1.12
N VAL A 54 17.38 1.14 -0.30
CA VAL A 54 17.94 0.85 1.03
C VAL A 54 16.78 0.43 1.94
N VAL A 55 16.99 -0.64 2.70
CA VAL A 55 16.10 -1.06 3.77
C VAL A 55 16.89 -1.03 5.07
N THR A 56 16.51 -0.18 5.98
CA THR A 56 17.15 -0.04 7.29
C THR A 56 16.54 -1.02 8.32
N PRO A 57 17.21 -1.28 9.44
CA PRO A 57 16.62 -2.06 10.53
C PRO A 57 15.24 -1.55 10.94
N SER A 58 14.36 -2.45 11.32
CA SER A 58 12.97 -2.18 11.73
C SER A 58 12.06 -1.64 10.64
N VAL A 59 12.48 -1.65 9.36
CA VAL A 59 11.68 -1.28 8.21
C VAL A 59 11.33 -2.50 7.36
N PHE A 60 10.12 -2.50 6.83
CA PHE A 60 9.61 -3.56 5.98
C PHE A 60 10.40 -3.68 4.67
N ASN A 61 10.89 -4.88 4.36
CA ASN A 61 11.59 -5.13 3.10
C ASN A 61 10.59 -5.39 1.97
N PRO A 62 10.49 -4.48 0.97
CA PRO A 62 9.48 -4.53 -0.08
C PRO A 62 9.62 -5.75 -1.00
N LYS A 63 10.83 -6.30 -1.13
CA LYS A 63 11.12 -7.43 -2.03
C LYS A 63 10.87 -8.77 -1.36
N ARG A 64 11.16 -8.92 -0.07
CA ARG A 64 10.98 -10.19 0.65
C ARG A 64 9.53 -10.62 0.76
N LEU A 65 8.63 -9.67 0.86
CA LEU A 65 7.20 -9.91 0.95
C LEU A 65 6.47 -9.62 -0.36
N ARG A 66 7.22 -9.21 -1.38
CA ARG A 66 6.74 -8.96 -2.74
C ARG A 66 5.66 -7.89 -2.88
N THR A 67 4.98 -7.51 -1.78
CA THR A 67 3.89 -6.53 -1.82
C THR A 67 4.36 -5.17 -2.30
N GLY A 68 5.46 -4.65 -1.74
CA GLY A 68 6.04 -3.37 -2.17
C GLY A 68 6.57 -3.42 -3.60
N GLU A 69 7.26 -4.49 -3.99
CA GLU A 69 7.75 -4.69 -5.36
C GLU A 69 6.58 -4.78 -6.35
N PHE A 70 5.57 -5.59 -6.05
CA PHE A 70 4.39 -5.72 -6.90
C PHE A 70 3.64 -4.40 -7.04
N PHE A 71 3.47 -3.65 -5.95
CA PHE A 71 2.78 -2.37 -5.99
C PHE A 71 3.56 -1.33 -6.80
N ALA A 72 4.86 -1.20 -6.53
CA ALA A 72 5.74 -0.29 -7.27
C ALA A 72 5.72 -0.53 -8.79
N SER A 73 5.59 -1.80 -9.23
CA SER A 73 5.51 -2.15 -10.66
C SER A 73 4.26 -1.62 -11.37
N ARG A 74 3.28 -1.14 -10.64
CA ARG A 74 2.03 -0.58 -11.18
C ARG A 74 2.03 0.93 -11.25
N LEU A 75 3.09 1.58 -10.72
CA LEU A 75 3.21 3.02 -10.62
C LEU A 75 4.03 3.54 -11.80
N ASP A 76 3.35 3.88 -12.87
CA ASP A 76 3.93 4.39 -14.11
C ASP A 76 3.20 5.65 -14.61
N ARG A 77 3.66 6.19 -15.73
CA ARG A 77 3.08 7.39 -16.35
C ARG A 77 1.72 7.16 -16.99
N ALA A 78 1.29 5.92 -17.17
CA ALA A 78 -0.06 5.62 -17.64
C ALA A 78 -1.08 5.76 -16.49
N LEU A 79 -0.63 5.51 -15.25
CA LEU A 79 -1.44 5.67 -14.05
C LEU A 79 -1.33 7.07 -13.44
N ILE A 80 -0.11 7.62 -13.36
CA ILE A 80 0.20 8.85 -12.63
C ILE A 80 0.49 9.98 -13.62
N ALA A 81 -0.42 10.95 -13.68
CA ALA A 81 -0.24 12.13 -14.50
C ALA A 81 0.95 12.99 -14.01
N PRO A 82 1.66 13.71 -14.90
CA PRO A 82 2.83 14.51 -14.53
C PRO A 82 2.54 15.63 -13.52
N ASP A 83 1.31 16.11 -13.46
CA ASP A 83 0.82 17.14 -12.55
C ASP A 83 0.16 16.58 -11.28
N ALA A 84 0.11 15.24 -11.13
CA ALA A 84 -0.55 14.61 -10.01
C ALA A 84 0.16 14.88 -8.67
N GLU A 85 -0.64 15.03 -7.62
CA GLU A 85 -0.24 15.05 -6.22
C GLU A 85 -0.57 13.70 -5.58
N VAL A 86 0.44 13.00 -5.10
CA VAL A 86 0.30 11.61 -4.61
C VAL A 86 0.59 11.54 -3.12
N LEU A 87 -0.19 10.74 -2.40
CA LEU A 87 0.08 10.34 -1.02
C LEU A 87 0.47 8.87 -0.99
N ASP A 88 1.63 8.55 -0.40
CA ASP A 88 2.03 7.16 -0.08
C ASP A 88 1.89 6.95 1.44
N MET A 89 0.84 6.24 1.83
CA MET A 89 0.48 6.02 3.22
C MET A 89 1.07 4.71 3.75
N GLY A 90 1.73 4.77 4.91
CA GLY A 90 2.48 3.62 5.43
C GLY A 90 3.66 3.30 4.51
N THR A 91 4.45 4.32 4.16
CA THR A 91 5.45 4.28 3.09
C THR A 91 6.57 3.26 3.30
N GLY A 92 6.83 2.86 4.56
CA GLY A 92 7.88 1.90 4.90
C GLY A 92 9.26 2.33 4.39
N SER A 93 9.84 1.56 3.47
CA SER A 93 11.10 1.93 2.82
C SER A 93 10.98 3.09 1.83
N GLY A 94 9.79 3.58 1.53
CA GLY A 94 9.57 4.61 0.53
C GLY A 94 9.53 4.08 -0.91
N VAL A 95 9.49 2.78 -1.12
CA VAL A 95 9.58 2.21 -2.48
C VAL A 95 8.46 2.72 -3.39
N CYS A 96 7.20 2.73 -2.93
CA CYS A 96 6.08 3.23 -3.73
C CYS A 96 6.18 4.74 -3.94
N ALA A 97 6.56 5.50 -2.92
CA ALA A 97 6.78 6.93 -3.02
C ALA A 97 7.87 7.29 -4.04
N VAL A 98 9.01 6.58 -4.04
CA VAL A 98 10.09 6.77 -5.02
C VAL A 98 9.61 6.50 -6.44
N PHE A 99 8.86 5.42 -6.68
CA PHE A 99 8.32 5.12 -8.01
C PHE A 99 7.29 6.17 -8.45
N ALA A 100 6.40 6.58 -7.55
CA ALA A 100 5.43 7.63 -7.83
C ALA A 100 6.11 8.98 -8.13
N ALA A 101 7.16 9.36 -7.40
CA ALA A 101 7.88 10.61 -7.58
C ALA A 101 8.62 10.72 -8.93
N LYS A 102 8.93 9.60 -9.58
CA LYS A 102 9.46 9.59 -10.95
C LYS A 102 8.42 10.03 -12.00
N CYS A 103 7.13 10.00 -11.64
CA CYS A 103 6.02 10.30 -12.54
C CYS A 103 5.26 11.57 -12.13
N ALA A 104 4.94 11.69 -10.84
CA ALA A 104 4.12 12.73 -10.25
C ALA A 104 4.80 14.10 -10.17
N ARG A 105 4.00 15.15 -10.00
CA ARG A 105 4.48 16.49 -9.63
C ARG A 105 5.06 16.50 -8.22
N SER A 106 4.34 15.92 -7.28
CA SER A 106 4.75 15.84 -5.88
C SER A 106 4.21 14.59 -5.20
N VAL A 107 4.97 14.08 -4.24
CA VAL A 107 4.60 12.94 -3.41
C VAL A 107 4.80 13.30 -1.96
N ILE A 108 3.80 13.04 -1.13
CA ILE A 108 3.96 13.04 0.31
C ILE A 108 3.95 11.58 0.77
N ALA A 109 5.01 11.17 1.45
CA ALA A 109 5.15 9.85 2.04
C ALA A 109 4.94 9.95 3.55
N VAL A 110 4.04 9.14 4.11
CA VAL A 110 3.69 9.18 5.54
C VAL A 110 3.95 7.82 6.17
N ASP A 111 4.55 7.81 7.35
CA ASP A 111 4.65 6.60 8.16
C ASP A 111 4.59 6.93 9.65
N ILE A 112 4.00 6.04 10.43
CA ILE A 112 3.94 6.13 11.90
C ILE A 112 5.26 5.70 12.55
N ASN A 113 6.08 4.92 11.83
CA ASN A 113 7.38 4.45 12.31
C ASN A 113 8.48 5.45 11.95
N PRO A 114 9.15 6.09 12.94
CA PRO A 114 10.24 7.04 12.67
C PRO A 114 11.42 6.43 11.89
N ALA A 115 11.65 5.11 12.03
CA ALA A 115 12.68 4.42 11.26
C ALA A 115 12.31 4.34 9.77
N ALA A 116 11.04 4.12 9.46
CA ALA A 116 10.52 4.14 8.09
C ALA A 116 10.63 5.54 7.47
N VAL A 117 10.30 6.59 8.24
CA VAL A 117 10.47 7.99 7.80
C VAL A 117 11.91 8.28 7.39
N ARG A 118 12.89 7.90 8.24
CA ARG A 118 14.31 8.05 7.91
C ARG A 118 14.71 7.23 6.69
N CYS A 119 14.26 5.98 6.62
CA CYS A 119 14.56 5.08 5.51
C CYS A 119 14.03 5.62 4.18
N ALA A 120 12.78 6.08 4.15
CA ALA A 120 12.17 6.69 2.97
C ALA A 120 12.90 7.98 2.55
N GLY A 121 13.33 8.80 3.49
CA GLY A 121 14.17 9.98 3.23
C GLY A 121 15.50 9.64 2.59
N ILE A 122 16.20 8.61 3.09
CA ILE A 122 17.43 8.09 2.47
C ILE A 122 17.17 7.64 1.03
N ASN A 123 16.07 6.94 0.78
CA ASN A 123 15.71 6.45 -0.54
C ASN A 123 15.28 7.56 -1.50
N ALA A 124 14.69 8.65 -1.00
CA ALA A 124 14.43 9.85 -1.80
C ALA A 124 15.73 10.42 -2.34
N LEU A 125 16.73 10.66 -1.48
CA LEU A 125 18.05 11.16 -1.84
C LEU A 125 18.79 10.21 -2.78
N LEU A 126 18.83 8.91 -2.45
CA LEU A 126 19.50 7.89 -3.25
C LEU A 126 18.98 7.83 -4.69
N ASN A 127 17.69 8.09 -4.87
CA ASN A 127 17.01 8.03 -6.17
C ASN A 127 16.83 9.40 -6.82
N ARG A 128 17.35 10.48 -6.23
CA ARG A 128 17.28 11.87 -6.75
C ARG A 128 15.84 12.32 -7.01
N VAL A 129 14.96 12.06 -6.04
CA VAL A 129 13.55 12.46 -6.08
C VAL A 129 13.15 13.35 -4.89
N GLU A 130 14.13 13.80 -4.10
CA GLU A 130 13.95 14.64 -2.90
C GLU A 130 13.22 15.95 -3.20
N ASP A 131 13.37 16.51 -4.40
CA ASP A 131 12.69 17.72 -4.83
C ASP A 131 11.18 17.52 -5.05
N ARG A 132 10.74 16.26 -5.19
CA ARG A 132 9.34 15.87 -5.44
C ARG A 132 8.75 15.00 -4.36
N MET A 133 9.56 14.52 -3.42
CA MET A 133 9.13 13.59 -2.38
C MET A 133 9.43 14.16 -1.00
N VAL A 134 8.38 14.46 -0.24
CA VAL A 134 8.47 14.88 1.16
C VAL A 134 8.03 13.73 2.06
N VAL A 135 8.83 13.42 3.09
CA VAL A 135 8.50 12.37 4.05
C VAL A 135 8.06 12.98 5.37
N ARG A 136 6.92 12.54 5.91
CA ARG A 136 6.34 13.04 7.15
C ARG A 136 6.10 11.91 8.15
N HIS A 137 6.39 12.16 9.41
CA HIS A 137 6.06 11.25 10.50
C HIS A 137 4.63 11.50 10.99
N GLY A 138 3.86 10.45 11.18
CA GLY A 138 2.54 10.51 11.80
C GLY A 138 1.60 9.38 11.39
N ASP A 139 0.41 9.41 11.98
CA ASP A 139 -0.58 8.34 11.82
C ASP A 139 -1.60 8.70 10.72
N LEU A 140 -1.68 7.84 9.70
CA LEU A 140 -2.61 7.95 8.57
C LEU A 140 -2.63 9.38 7.96
N PHE A 141 -3.79 10.03 7.98
CA PHE A 141 -3.99 11.36 7.38
C PHE A 141 -3.58 12.54 8.27
N GLN A 142 -3.21 12.29 9.53
CA GLN A 142 -2.87 13.36 10.47
C GLN A 142 -1.80 14.33 9.92
N PRO A 143 -0.68 13.85 9.35
CA PRO A 143 0.36 14.76 8.84
C PRO A 143 -0.02 15.53 7.56
N VAL A 144 -1.16 15.19 6.96
CA VAL A 144 -1.66 15.77 5.71
C VAL A 144 -3.07 16.37 5.86
N ALA A 145 -3.44 16.75 7.08
CA ALA A 145 -4.74 17.36 7.36
C ALA A 145 -5.02 18.54 6.40
N GLY A 146 -6.21 18.59 5.83
CA GLY A 146 -6.64 19.62 4.89
C GLY A 146 -6.09 19.50 3.46
N GLN A 147 -5.21 18.54 3.19
CA GLN A 147 -4.68 18.31 1.84
C GLN A 147 -5.51 17.28 1.08
N ARG A 148 -5.55 17.41 -0.25
CA ARG A 148 -6.25 16.50 -1.15
C ARG A 148 -5.33 16.03 -2.26
N PHE A 149 -5.48 14.76 -2.65
CA PHE A 149 -4.59 14.06 -3.57
C PHE A 149 -5.35 13.51 -4.78
N ASP A 150 -4.65 13.45 -5.90
CA ASP A 150 -5.14 12.77 -7.11
C ASP A 150 -5.06 11.26 -6.93
N LEU A 151 -4.03 10.79 -6.21
CA LEU A 151 -3.82 9.38 -5.95
C LEU A 151 -3.33 9.15 -4.52
N ILE A 152 -3.95 8.23 -3.82
CA ILE A 152 -3.50 7.74 -2.51
C ILE A 152 -3.08 6.29 -2.67
N LEU A 153 -1.84 5.98 -2.32
CA LEU A 153 -1.31 4.63 -2.29
C LEU A 153 -1.35 4.12 -0.85
N PHE A 154 -1.84 2.91 -0.64
CA PHE A 154 -1.84 2.30 0.68
C PHE A 154 -1.61 0.80 0.60
N ASN A 155 -0.53 0.35 1.21
CA ASN A 155 -0.23 -1.05 1.47
C ASN A 155 -0.36 -1.30 2.98
N PRO A 156 -1.59 -1.48 3.50
CA PRO A 156 -1.84 -1.51 4.92
C PRO A 156 -1.26 -2.75 5.61
N PRO A 157 -1.09 -2.69 6.93
CA PRO A 157 -0.86 -3.88 7.71
C PRO A 157 -2.06 -4.83 7.57
N PHE A 158 -1.82 -6.07 7.13
CA PHE A 158 -2.87 -7.01 6.75
C PHE A 158 -3.21 -8.06 7.81
N LEU A 159 -2.52 -8.08 8.95
CA LEU A 159 -2.85 -8.95 10.07
C LEU A 159 -3.67 -8.20 11.11
N SER A 160 -4.79 -8.80 11.54
CA SER A 160 -5.61 -8.28 12.64
C SER A 160 -4.93 -8.49 13.99
N GLY A 161 -5.20 -7.60 14.95
CA GLY A 161 -4.76 -7.67 16.35
C GLY A 161 -3.87 -6.51 16.76
N GLU A 162 -3.73 -6.34 18.10
CA GLU A 162 -2.87 -5.31 18.67
C GLU A 162 -1.40 -5.59 18.37
N PRO A 163 -0.64 -4.60 17.88
CA PRO A 163 0.79 -4.73 17.74
C PRO A 163 1.46 -4.74 19.13
N ARG A 164 2.33 -5.70 19.37
CA ARG A 164 3.09 -5.83 20.63
C ARG A 164 4.34 -4.95 20.66
N ASN A 165 4.79 -4.50 19.51
CA ASN A 165 5.98 -3.65 19.33
C ASN A 165 5.90 -2.90 18.00
N GLU A 166 6.83 -1.96 17.76
CA GLU A 166 6.88 -1.17 16.53
C GLU A 166 7.02 -2.01 15.25
N ARG A 167 7.70 -3.17 15.33
CA ARG A 167 7.81 -4.10 14.20
C ARG A 167 6.47 -4.73 13.84
N GLU A 168 5.64 -5.04 14.84
CA GLU A 168 4.30 -5.59 14.59
C GLU A 168 3.31 -4.54 14.06
N ARG A 169 3.54 -3.25 14.26
CA ARG A 169 2.72 -2.17 13.67
C ARG A 169 2.70 -2.20 12.15
N ALA A 170 3.79 -2.65 11.51
CA ALA A 170 3.82 -2.84 10.06
C ALA A 170 2.90 -3.96 9.55
N TRP A 171 2.43 -4.85 10.43
CA TRP A 171 1.65 -6.04 10.09
C TRP A 171 0.30 -6.11 10.78
N ARG A 172 0.16 -5.45 11.93
CA ARG A 172 -1.02 -5.51 12.79
C ARG A 172 -1.47 -4.11 13.17
N SER A 173 -2.76 -3.85 13.07
CA SER A 173 -3.35 -2.67 13.68
C SER A 173 -4.85 -2.85 13.86
N ASN A 174 -5.36 -2.38 15.00
CA ASN A 174 -6.79 -2.27 15.23
C ASN A 174 -7.31 -0.94 14.70
N GLY A 175 -8.46 -0.99 14.01
CA GLY A 175 -9.20 0.20 13.60
C GLY A 175 -8.57 1.04 12.48
N VAL A 176 -7.43 0.62 11.87
CA VAL A 176 -6.81 1.36 10.75
C VAL A 176 -7.76 1.42 9.57
N ALA A 177 -8.44 0.32 9.26
CA ALA A 177 -9.37 0.24 8.14
C ALA A 177 -10.54 1.22 8.28
N GLU A 178 -11.14 1.30 9.48
CA GLU A 178 -12.23 2.24 9.78
C GLU A 178 -11.74 3.69 9.69
N ARG A 179 -10.64 4.01 10.37
CA ARG A 179 -10.07 5.37 10.37
C ARG A 179 -9.63 5.83 8.98
N PHE A 180 -9.07 4.91 8.17
CA PHE A 180 -8.75 5.19 6.77
C PHE A 180 -10.01 5.52 5.98
N ALA A 181 -11.04 4.67 6.09
CA ALA A 181 -12.30 4.87 5.37
C ALA A 181 -13.05 6.14 5.81
N ASP A 182 -13.00 6.51 7.12
CA ASP A 182 -13.62 7.72 7.67
C ASP A 182 -13.03 9.02 7.10
N CYS A 183 -11.75 8.98 6.75
CA CYS A 183 -11.03 10.17 6.31
C CYS A 183 -10.83 10.27 4.80
N LEU A 184 -11.01 9.17 4.06
CA LEU A 184 -10.60 9.06 2.65
C LEU A 184 -11.18 10.16 1.76
N ASP A 185 -12.50 10.41 1.82
CA ASP A 185 -13.17 11.38 0.94
C ASP A 185 -12.69 12.83 1.14
N ARG A 186 -12.27 13.15 2.37
CA ARG A 186 -11.75 14.49 2.70
C ARG A 186 -10.37 14.73 2.11
N HIS A 187 -9.65 13.64 1.75
CA HIS A 187 -8.29 13.69 1.24
C HIS A 187 -8.18 13.28 -0.23
N LEU A 188 -9.29 12.94 -0.88
CA LEU A 188 -9.33 12.76 -2.33
C LEU A 188 -9.79 14.04 -3.03
N LYS A 189 -9.13 14.39 -4.14
CA LYS A 189 -9.65 15.35 -5.10
C LYS A 189 -10.89 14.79 -5.80
N ARG A 190 -11.67 15.63 -6.48
CA ARG A 190 -12.93 15.25 -7.14
C ARG A 190 -12.82 13.99 -8.01
N ASN A 191 -11.74 13.87 -8.78
CA ASN A 191 -11.47 12.73 -9.68
C ASN A 191 -10.39 11.79 -9.11
N GLY A 192 -10.01 11.98 -7.84
CA GLY A 192 -8.99 11.21 -7.17
C GLY A 192 -9.41 9.78 -6.87
N ALA A 193 -8.44 8.94 -6.61
CA ALA A 193 -8.67 7.56 -6.20
C ALA A 193 -7.63 7.10 -5.19
N ALA A 194 -7.97 6.09 -4.39
CA ALA A 194 -6.99 5.36 -3.63
C ALA A 194 -6.71 4.00 -4.27
N LEU A 195 -5.46 3.58 -4.26
CA LEU A 195 -5.04 2.21 -4.56
C LEU A 195 -4.67 1.51 -3.26
N LEU A 196 -5.42 0.46 -2.97
CA LEU A 196 -5.27 -0.34 -1.75
C LEU A 196 -4.75 -1.72 -2.12
N LEU A 197 -3.53 -2.07 -1.70
CA LEU A 197 -2.97 -3.40 -1.91
C LEU A 197 -3.35 -4.32 -0.76
N LEU A 198 -3.98 -5.44 -1.07
CA LEU A 198 -4.33 -6.47 -0.10
C LEU A 198 -3.77 -7.83 -0.54
N SER A 199 -3.38 -8.63 0.46
CA SER A 199 -2.90 -10.02 0.28
C SER A 199 -3.94 -11.02 0.78
N THR A 200 -3.99 -12.20 0.18
CA THR A 200 -4.79 -13.33 0.68
C THR A 200 -4.32 -13.87 2.03
N TYR A 201 -3.22 -13.38 2.57
CA TYR A 201 -2.82 -13.68 3.96
C TYR A 201 -3.61 -12.89 5.00
N GLY A 202 -4.17 -11.75 4.61
CA GLY A 202 -5.12 -10.99 5.41
C GLY A 202 -6.56 -11.26 5.03
N ASP A 203 -7.48 -10.68 5.80
CA ASP A 203 -8.88 -10.65 5.45
C ASP A 203 -9.19 -9.33 4.70
N ALA A 204 -9.41 -9.44 3.40
CA ALA A 204 -9.75 -8.28 2.58
C ALA A 204 -11.06 -7.60 3.03
N ALA A 205 -11.99 -8.34 3.63
CA ALA A 205 -13.26 -7.79 4.11
C ALA A 205 -13.03 -6.76 5.21
N THR A 206 -11.99 -6.90 6.02
CA THR A 206 -11.60 -5.95 7.07
C THR A 206 -11.39 -4.54 6.51
N PHE A 207 -10.73 -4.41 5.36
CA PHE A 207 -10.49 -3.10 4.72
C PHE A 207 -11.61 -2.70 3.75
N LEU A 208 -12.15 -3.63 2.98
CA LEU A 208 -13.16 -3.31 1.98
C LEU A 208 -14.55 -3.08 2.58
N GLY A 209 -14.85 -3.70 3.72
CA GLY A 209 -16.13 -3.56 4.42
C GLY A 209 -16.45 -2.11 4.80
N PRO A 210 -15.58 -1.43 5.57
CA PRO A 210 -15.74 -0.03 5.92
C PRO A 210 -15.93 0.90 4.72
N LEU A 211 -15.15 0.69 3.66
CA LEU A 211 -15.24 1.48 2.43
C LEU A 211 -16.58 1.28 1.71
N ARG A 212 -17.07 0.02 1.63
CA ARG A 212 -18.39 -0.28 1.04
C ARG A 212 -19.54 0.36 1.83
N ARG A 213 -19.48 0.29 3.17
CA ARG A 213 -20.51 0.91 4.02
C ARG A 213 -20.60 2.43 3.83
N ARG A 214 -19.51 3.07 3.43
CA ARG A 214 -19.45 4.50 3.11
C ARG A 214 -19.76 4.82 1.65
N GLY A 215 -20.16 3.81 0.87
CA GLY A 215 -20.58 4.00 -0.49
C GLY A 215 -19.46 4.15 -1.52
N HIS A 216 -18.21 3.82 -1.19
CA HIS A 216 -17.14 3.89 -2.16
C HIS A 216 -17.30 2.84 -3.27
N ARG A 217 -17.00 3.24 -4.50
CA ARG A 217 -16.88 2.32 -5.63
C ARG A 217 -15.53 1.61 -5.56
N ILE A 218 -15.57 0.29 -5.53
CA ILE A 218 -14.39 -0.57 -5.40
C ILE A 218 -14.29 -1.46 -6.64
N SER A 219 -13.17 -1.40 -7.32
CA SER A 219 -12.85 -2.25 -8.48
C SER A 219 -11.46 -2.86 -8.33
N VAL A 220 -11.22 -3.98 -8.98
CA VAL A 220 -9.88 -4.57 -9.07
C VAL A 220 -9.09 -3.77 -10.11
N PHE A 221 -7.96 -3.22 -9.69
CA PHE A 221 -7.02 -2.52 -10.58
C PHE A 221 -5.96 -3.47 -11.14
N ALA A 222 -5.35 -4.30 -10.27
CA ALA A 222 -4.33 -5.27 -10.67
C ALA A 222 -4.33 -6.49 -9.76
N GLU A 223 -3.94 -7.63 -10.30
CA GLU A 223 -3.73 -8.86 -9.53
C GLU A 223 -2.36 -9.45 -9.84
N GLY A 224 -1.72 -10.01 -8.80
CA GLY A 224 -0.52 -10.82 -8.88
C GLY A 224 -0.74 -12.17 -8.20
N ARG A 225 -0.39 -13.25 -8.88
CA ARG A 225 -0.53 -14.62 -8.34
C ARG A 225 0.85 -15.20 -8.07
N TYR A 226 1.04 -15.66 -6.85
CA TYR A 226 2.25 -16.29 -6.36
C TYR A 226 1.90 -17.62 -5.72
N VAL A 227 2.88 -18.49 -5.52
CA VAL A 227 2.62 -19.78 -4.86
C VAL A 227 2.09 -19.53 -3.44
N GLY A 228 0.82 -19.88 -3.23
CA GLY A 228 0.14 -19.74 -1.95
C GLY A 228 -0.32 -18.32 -1.60
N GLU A 229 -0.13 -17.32 -2.48
CA GLU A 229 -0.52 -15.94 -2.24
C GLU A 229 -1.10 -15.30 -3.49
N ARG A 230 -2.14 -14.51 -3.32
CA ARG A 230 -2.63 -13.57 -4.32
C ARG A 230 -2.58 -12.16 -3.73
N LEU A 231 -1.96 -11.27 -4.48
CA LEU A 231 -1.94 -9.84 -4.21
C LEU A 231 -2.98 -9.18 -5.11
N THR A 232 -3.82 -8.33 -4.56
CA THR A 232 -4.83 -7.58 -5.32
C THR A 232 -4.71 -6.11 -4.97
N VAL A 233 -4.52 -5.27 -5.97
CA VAL A 233 -4.65 -3.83 -5.84
C VAL A 233 -6.09 -3.46 -6.18
N TYR A 234 -6.78 -2.87 -5.23
CA TYR A 234 -8.12 -2.33 -5.41
C TYR A 234 -8.05 -0.84 -5.68
N ARG A 235 -8.81 -0.37 -6.64
CA ARG A 235 -9.07 1.04 -6.88
C ARG A 235 -10.33 1.43 -6.13
N ILE A 236 -10.20 2.42 -5.27
CA ILE A 236 -11.27 2.99 -4.44
C ILE A 236 -11.52 4.40 -4.96
N ALA A 237 -12.74 4.69 -5.31
CA ALA A 237 -13.16 6.03 -5.72
C ALA A 237 -14.47 6.41 -5.00
N PRO A 238 -14.71 7.70 -4.74
CA PRO A 238 -15.99 8.18 -4.25
C PRO A 238 -17.12 7.71 -5.17
N LEU A 239 -18.32 7.54 -4.64
CA LEU A 239 -19.51 7.46 -5.49
C LEU A 239 -19.66 8.80 -6.20
N ASP A 240 -19.90 8.75 -7.50
CA ASP A 240 -20.24 9.95 -8.27
C ASP A 240 -21.62 10.44 -7.79
N PRO A 241 -21.74 11.65 -7.21
CA PRO A 241 -23.05 12.14 -6.76
C PRO A 241 -24.05 12.31 -7.89
N GLN A 242 -23.62 12.25 -9.16
CA GLN A 242 -24.47 12.43 -10.33
C GLN A 242 -24.91 11.12 -11.02
N GLY A 243 -24.57 9.96 -10.45
CA GLY A 243 -24.91 8.64 -11.01
C GLY A 243 -26.20 8.01 -10.47
N VAL A 244 -27.02 8.75 -9.73
CA VAL A 244 -28.36 8.31 -9.28
C VAL A 244 -29.40 9.16 -10.02
N SER A 245 -29.67 8.76 -11.24
CA SER A 245 -30.84 9.18 -12.02
C SER A 245 -31.54 7.94 -12.56
#